data_f2978db220f625a82d7732e8d5c85727
#
_entry.id   f2978db220f625a82d7732e8d5c85727
#
_cell.length_a   1.000
_cell.length_b   1.000
_cell.length_c   1.000
_cell.angle_alpha   90.00
_cell.angle_beta   90.00
_cell.angle_gamma   90.00
#
_symmetry.space_group_name_H-M   'P 1'
#
loop_
_entity.id
_entity.type
_entity.pdbx_description
1 polymer ?
#
loop_
_entity_poly.entity_id
_entity_poly.type
_entity_poly.pdbx_seq_one_letter_code
_entity_poly.pdbx_strand_id
1 'polypeptide(L)'
;MSLKEQVYSVLFVSSAERFNIGFSAVLQETPCEPVVTVSSVSAAEQTLTQRSFDFIFINSPLPDDSGVRFAVDSCRLRGTVILLLVPSDLHDEVYDRVAEHGVFTLPKPFSRTMLLRA
;
A
#
# COMPACT_ATOMS: atom_id res chain seq x y z
N MET A 1 18.12 -17.48 14.27
CA MET A 1 17.31 -17.24 13.09
C MET A 1 17.86 -16.08 12.29
N SER A 2 17.95 -16.26 11.00
CA SER A 2 18.45 -15.21 10.12
C SER A 2 17.37 -14.17 9.84
N LEU A 3 17.75 -12.90 9.77
CA LEU A 3 16.84 -11.83 9.36
C LEU A 3 16.34 -12.06 7.93
N LYS A 4 17.09 -12.81 7.13
CA LYS A 4 16.68 -13.14 5.75
C LYS A 4 15.42 -13.99 5.70
N GLU A 5 15.08 -14.66 6.79
CA GLU A 5 13.92 -15.52 6.86
C GLU A 5 12.67 -14.79 7.33
N GLN A 6 12.80 -13.52 7.69
CA GLN A 6 11.66 -12.73 8.13
C GLN A 6 10.75 -12.43 6.95
N VAL A 7 9.46 -12.67 7.14
CA VAL A 7 8.45 -12.49 6.10
C VAL A 7 7.44 -11.45 6.57
N TYR A 8 7.02 -10.59 5.66
CA TYR A 8 6.09 -9.50 5.96
C TYR A 8 4.76 -9.72 5.25
N SER A 9 3.67 -9.56 5.98
CA SER A 9 2.34 -9.64 5.39
C SER A 9 1.95 -8.32 4.73
N VAL A 10 1.27 -8.40 3.59
CA VAL A 10 0.92 -7.23 2.79
C VAL A 10 -0.56 -7.25 2.44
N LEU A 11 -1.23 -6.12 2.68
CA LEU A 11 -2.57 -5.86 2.14
C LEU A 11 -2.39 -4.88 0.98
N PHE A 12 -2.84 -5.28 -0.21
CA PHE A 12 -2.75 -4.45 -1.40
C PHE A 12 -4.15 -4.04 -1.83
N VAL A 13 -4.43 -2.74 -1.80
CA VAL A 13 -5.75 -2.19 -2.13
C VAL A 13 -5.66 -1.54 -3.50
N SER A 14 -6.23 -2.19 -4.52
CA SER A 14 -6.15 -1.72 -5.89
C SER A 14 -7.19 -2.40 -6.77
N SER A 15 -7.83 -1.62 -7.65
CA SER A 15 -8.77 -2.14 -8.64
C SER A 15 -8.19 -2.17 -10.05
N ALA A 16 -6.96 -1.74 -10.26
CA ALA A 16 -6.34 -1.65 -11.58
C ALA A 16 -5.62 -2.97 -11.93
N GLU A 17 -6.27 -3.82 -12.73
CA GLU A 17 -5.76 -5.17 -13.03
C GLU A 17 -4.33 -5.20 -13.57
N ARG A 18 -4.03 -4.34 -14.55
CA ARG A 18 -2.68 -4.31 -15.13
C ARG A 18 -1.64 -3.91 -14.10
N PHE A 19 -1.96 -2.92 -13.31
CA PHE A 19 -1.07 -2.48 -12.25
C PHE A 19 -0.87 -3.61 -11.24
N ASN A 20 -1.94 -4.31 -10.90
CA ASN A 20 -1.88 -5.39 -9.91
C ASN A 20 -0.97 -6.52 -10.36
N ILE A 21 -1.01 -6.89 -11.64
CA ILE A 21 -0.15 -7.94 -12.17
C ILE A 21 1.32 -7.55 -12.04
N GLY A 22 1.67 -6.33 -12.46
CA GLY A 22 3.05 -5.85 -12.38
C GLY A 22 3.53 -5.70 -10.95
N PHE A 23 2.68 -5.16 -10.09
CA PHE A 23 3.03 -4.94 -8.70
C PHE A 23 3.22 -6.26 -7.94
N SER A 24 2.34 -7.23 -8.20
CA SER A 24 2.46 -8.56 -7.59
C SER A 24 3.76 -9.23 -8.00
N ALA A 25 4.17 -9.08 -9.25
CA ALA A 25 5.43 -9.65 -9.72
C ALA A 25 6.61 -9.04 -8.98
N VAL A 26 6.58 -7.73 -8.70
CA VAL A 26 7.63 -7.07 -7.92
C VAL A 26 7.64 -7.58 -6.49
N LEU A 27 6.47 -7.74 -5.88
CA LEU A 27 6.38 -8.22 -4.50
C LEU A 27 6.88 -9.66 -4.35
N GLN A 28 6.77 -10.49 -5.39
CA GLN A 28 7.29 -11.85 -5.35
C GLN A 28 8.80 -11.90 -5.18
N GLU A 29 9.49 -10.82 -5.48
CA GLU A 29 10.94 -10.73 -5.31
C GLU A 29 11.34 -10.22 -3.94
N THR A 30 10.37 -9.99 -3.08
CA THR A 30 10.58 -9.49 -1.72
C THR A 30 10.08 -10.54 -0.72
N PRO A 31 10.49 -10.47 0.54
CA PRO A 31 9.98 -11.39 1.56
C PRO A 31 8.58 -11.00 2.04
N CYS A 32 7.62 -10.93 1.12
CA CYS A 32 6.25 -10.55 1.41
C CYS A 32 5.31 -11.74 1.20
N GLU A 33 4.74 -12.23 2.29
CA GLU A 33 3.83 -13.38 2.26
C GLU A 33 3.04 -13.43 3.56
N PRO A 34 1.70 -13.55 3.55
CA PRO A 34 0.86 -13.53 2.35
C PRO A 34 0.66 -12.12 1.80
N VAL A 35 0.30 -12.07 0.51
CA VAL A 35 -0.15 -10.83 -0.12
C VAL A 35 -1.63 -10.97 -0.40
N VAL A 36 -2.44 -10.15 0.25
CA VAL A 36 -3.90 -10.15 0.07
C VAL A 36 -4.26 -8.93 -0.75
N THR A 37 -4.96 -9.12 -1.86
CA THR A 37 -5.38 -8.04 -2.74
C THR A 37 -6.89 -7.84 -2.65
N VAL A 38 -7.29 -6.60 -2.40
CA VAL A 38 -8.71 -6.19 -2.40
C VAL A 38 -8.87 -5.00 -3.32
N SER A 39 -10.09 -4.78 -3.81
CA SER A 39 -10.32 -3.80 -4.86
C SER A 39 -11.02 -2.52 -4.42
N SER A 40 -11.28 -2.36 -3.13
CA SER A 40 -11.98 -1.18 -2.61
C SER A 40 -11.58 -0.89 -1.17
N VAL A 41 -11.84 0.33 -0.73
CA VAL A 41 -11.63 0.71 0.66
C VAL A 41 -12.53 -0.11 1.58
N SER A 42 -13.79 -0.31 1.17
CA SER A 42 -14.74 -1.08 1.94
C SER A 42 -14.24 -2.50 2.20
N ALA A 43 -13.73 -3.16 1.16
CA ALA A 43 -13.18 -4.51 1.31
C ALA A 43 -11.92 -4.52 2.19
N ALA A 44 -11.10 -3.48 2.07
CA ALA A 44 -9.90 -3.36 2.89
C ALA A 44 -10.25 -3.20 4.37
N GLU A 45 -11.21 -2.36 4.67
CA GLU A 45 -11.65 -2.15 6.05
C GLU A 45 -12.19 -3.44 6.66
N GLN A 46 -12.97 -4.18 5.88
CA GLN A 46 -13.51 -5.45 6.33
C GLN A 46 -12.38 -6.46 6.62
N THR A 47 -11.39 -6.52 5.75
CA THR A 47 -10.24 -7.41 5.94
C THR A 47 -9.48 -7.07 7.21
N LEU A 48 -9.31 -5.79 7.50
CA LEU A 48 -8.58 -5.34 8.69
C LEU A 48 -9.31 -5.62 9.99
N THR A 49 -10.61 -5.92 9.96
CA THR A 49 -11.33 -6.34 11.15
C THR A 49 -10.97 -7.78 11.55
N GLN A 50 -10.41 -8.55 10.61
CA GLN A 50 -10.14 -9.97 10.81
C GLN A 50 -8.66 -10.28 11.02
N ARG A 51 -7.76 -9.43 10.49
CA ARG A 51 -6.33 -9.65 10.61
C ARG A 51 -5.57 -8.35 10.41
N SER A 52 -4.33 -8.32 10.90
CA SER A 52 -3.44 -7.20 10.72
C SER A 52 -2.37 -7.53 9.66
N PHE A 53 -1.69 -6.50 9.18
CA PHE A 53 -0.65 -6.61 8.16
C PHE A 53 0.55 -5.75 8.54
N ASP A 54 1.72 -6.13 8.04
CA ASP A 54 2.92 -5.33 8.23
C ASP A 54 2.95 -4.12 7.29
N PHE A 55 2.42 -4.29 6.08
CA PHE A 55 2.36 -3.24 5.07
C PHE A 55 0.98 -3.15 4.45
N ILE A 56 0.54 -1.94 4.18
CA ILE A 56 -0.67 -1.69 3.38
C ILE A 56 -0.26 -0.78 2.23
N PHE A 57 -0.40 -1.29 1.00
CA PHE A 57 -0.17 -0.52 -0.22
C PHE A 57 -1.52 -0.14 -0.80
N ILE A 58 -1.71 1.14 -1.07
CA ILE A 58 -2.98 1.67 -1.59
C ILE A 58 -2.72 2.32 -2.94
N ASN A 59 -3.33 1.79 -3.99
CA ASN A 59 -3.22 2.35 -5.33
C ASN A 59 -4.38 3.31 -5.57
N SER A 60 -4.12 4.60 -5.44
CA SER A 60 -5.11 5.65 -5.61
C SER A 60 -5.29 6.01 -7.09
N PRO A 61 -6.50 6.31 -7.57
CA PRO A 61 -7.76 6.28 -6.83
C PRO A 61 -8.41 4.90 -6.81
N LEU A 62 -9.36 4.71 -5.91
CA LEU A 62 -10.15 3.49 -5.80
C LEU A 62 -11.60 3.75 -6.21
N PRO A 63 -12.39 2.71 -6.57
CA PRO A 63 -13.75 2.91 -7.04
C PRO A 63 -14.67 3.64 -6.05
N ASP A 64 -14.47 3.40 -4.75
CA ASP A 64 -15.33 3.97 -3.71
C ASP A 64 -14.68 5.13 -2.95
N ASP A 65 -13.38 5.40 -3.18
CA ASP A 65 -12.69 6.48 -2.47
C ASP A 65 -11.35 6.76 -3.17
N SER A 66 -10.77 7.93 -2.89
CA SER A 66 -9.42 8.24 -3.37
C SER A 66 -8.34 7.41 -2.66
N GLY A 67 -8.66 6.86 -1.49
CA GLY A 67 -7.70 6.14 -0.66
C GLY A 67 -6.95 7.02 0.33
N VAL A 68 -7.03 8.34 0.18
CA VAL A 68 -6.28 9.25 1.05
C VAL A 68 -6.78 9.17 2.49
N ARG A 69 -8.10 9.24 2.67
CA ARG A 69 -8.70 9.17 3.99
C ARG A 69 -8.42 7.81 4.64
N PHE A 70 -8.58 6.75 3.87
CA PHE A 70 -8.29 5.41 4.37
C PHE A 70 -6.83 5.29 4.82
N ALA A 71 -5.90 5.86 4.04
CA ALA A 71 -4.48 5.84 4.39
C ALA A 71 -4.23 6.54 5.73
N VAL A 72 -4.81 7.73 5.91
CA VAL A 72 -4.65 8.49 7.15
C VAL A 72 -5.26 7.73 8.33
N ASP A 73 -6.47 7.20 8.17
CA ASP A 73 -7.14 6.45 9.22
C ASP A 73 -6.36 5.19 9.60
N SER A 74 -5.74 4.54 8.61
CA SER A 74 -4.97 3.31 8.85
C SER A 74 -3.65 3.56 9.59
N CYS A 75 -3.17 4.79 9.64
CA CYS A 75 -1.96 5.13 10.39
C CYS A 75 -2.11 4.91 11.90
N ARG A 76 -3.32 4.71 12.36
CA ARG A 76 -3.57 4.38 13.77
C ARG A 76 -3.24 2.93 14.10
N LEU A 77 -3.05 2.10 13.08
CA LEU A 77 -2.71 0.70 13.27
C LEU A 77 -1.24 0.57 13.68
N ARG A 78 -1.00 -0.05 14.81
CA ARG A 78 0.36 -0.21 15.31
C ARG A 78 1.10 -1.28 14.54
N GLY A 79 2.36 -0.99 14.21
CA GLY A 79 3.20 -1.95 13.52
C GLY A 79 2.90 -2.10 12.05
N THR A 80 2.09 -1.21 11.47
CA THR A 80 1.73 -1.28 10.06
C THR A 80 2.25 -0.04 9.34
N VAL A 81 2.96 -0.26 8.24
CA VAL A 81 3.48 0.82 7.39
C VAL A 81 2.50 1.02 6.23
N ILE A 82 2.10 2.26 6.01
CA ILE A 82 1.13 2.62 4.99
C ILE A 82 1.84 3.31 3.83
N LEU A 83 1.67 2.78 2.61
CA LEU A 83 2.23 3.38 1.40
C LEU A 83 1.09 3.69 0.43
N LEU A 84 0.99 4.95 0.05
CA LEU A 84 -0.03 5.45 -0.86
C LEU A 84 0.60 5.72 -2.23
N LEU A 85 0.13 5.02 -3.25
CA LEU A 85 0.60 5.15 -4.61
C LEU A 85 -0.35 6.09 -5.35
N VAL A 86 0.16 7.22 -5.83
CA VAL A 86 -0.67 8.26 -6.43
C VAL A 86 -0.14 8.67 -7.81
N PRO A 87 -1.02 9.14 -8.72
CA PRO A 87 -0.53 9.68 -9.99
C PRO A 87 0.48 10.80 -9.75
N SER A 88 1.51 10.87 -10.58
CA SER A 88 2.60 11.82 -10.36
C SER A 88 2.15 13.28 -10.37
N ASP A 89 1.11 13.61 -11.12
CA ASP A 89 0.57 14.98 -11.19
C ASP A 89 -0.17 15.38 -9.90
N LEU A 90 -0.54 14.42 -9.06
CA LEU A 90 -1.22 14.67 -7.80
C LEU A 90 -0.32 14.43 -6.58
N HIS A 91 0.91 13.98 -6.81
CA HIS A 91 1.78 13.53 -5.73
C HIS A 91 2.05 14.62 -4.68
N ASP A 92 2.43 15.82 -5.12
CA ASP A 92 2.78 16.89 -4.18
C ASP A 92 1.59 17.29 -3.32
N GLU A 93 0.42 17.40 -3.95
CA GLU A 93 -0.80 17.76 -3.22
C GLU A 93 -1.16 16.70 -2.17
N VAL A 94 -1.12 15.45 -2.55
CA VAL A 94 -1.43 14.36 -1.63
C VAL A 94 -0.38 14.25 -0.54
N TYR A 95 0.89 14.38 -0.90
CA TYR A 95 1.98 14.32 0.07
C TYR A 95 1.79 15.35 1.19
N ASP A 96 1.47 16.58 0.82
CA ASP A 96 1.26 17.66 1.81
C ASP A 96 0.12 17.33 2.78
N ARG A 97 -0.87 16.57 2.32
CA ARG A 97 -2.03 16.23 3.15
C ARG A 97 -1.75 15.06 4.10
N VAL A 98 -0.87 14.14 3.74
CA VAL A 98 -0.74 12.86 4.47
C VAL A 98 0.60 12.66 5.16
N ALA A 99 1.64 13.40 4.79
CA ALA A 99 2.99 13.17 5.31
C ALA A 99 3.07 13.31 6.83
N GLU A 100 2.36 14.28 7.39
CA GLU A 100 2.39 14.50 8.84
C GLU A 100 1.72 13.38 9.63
N HIS A 101 0.92 12.55 8.96
CA HIS A 101 0.26 11.41 9.58
C HIS A 101 1.09 10.13 9.50
N GLY A 102 2.27 10.18 8.87
CA GLY A 102 3.14 9.02 8.77
C GLY A 102 2.86 8.14 7.56
N VAL A 103 2.12 8.61 6.58
CA VAL A 103 1.86 7.89 5.34
C VAL A 103 3.00 8.15 4.36
N PHE A 104 3.57 7.07 3.83
CA PHE A 104 4.56 7.18 2.75
C PHE A 104 3.84 7.29 1.42
N THR A 105 4.31 8.15 0.52
CA THR A 105 3.71 8.33 -0.80
C THR A 105 4.74 8.07 -1.88
N LEU A 106 4.27 7.44 -2.98
CA LEU A 106 5.10 7.20 -4.15
C LEU A 106 4.33 7.65 -5.39
N PRO A 107 4.96 8.46 -6.26
CA PRO A 107 4.32 8.87 -7.51
C PRO A 107 4.32 7.73 -8.53
N LYS A 108 3.26 7.62 -9.31
CA LYS A 108 3.16 6.66 -10.39
C LYS A 108 3.44 7.36 -11.73
N PRO A 109 4.11 6.74 -12.65
CA PRO A 109 4.76 5.45 -12.53
C PRO A 109 6.02 5.50 -11.69
N PHE A 110 6.36 4.40 -11.07
CA PHE A 110 7.58 4.31 -10.27
C PHE A 110 8.38 3.09 -10.72
N SER A 111 9.70 3.15 -10.50
CA SER A 111 10.56 2.04 -10.86
C SER A 111 10.55 1.01 -9.73
N ARG A 112 10.89 -0.22 -10.10
CA ARG A 112 11.10 -1.30 -9.16
C ARG A 112 12.12 -0.92 -8.09
N THR A 113 13.18 -0.22 -8.49
CA THR A 113 14.21 0.22 -7.56
C THR A 113 13.67 1.17 -6.51
N MET A 114 12.79 2.10 -6.90
CA MET A 114 12.17 3.01 -5.96
C MET A 114 11.34 2.26 -4.91
N LEU A 115 10.56 1.28 -5.34
CA LEU A 115 9.74 0.50 -4.44
C LEU A 115 10.59 -0.31 -3.46
N LEU A 116 11.65 -0.94 -3.93
CA LEU A 116 12.48 -1.81 -3.10
C LEU A 116 13.34 -1.04 -2.10
N ARG A 117 13.52 0.26 -2.31
CA ARG A 117 14.24 1.13 -1.37
C ARG A 117 13.33 1.74 -0.31
N ALA A 118 12.04 1.69 -0.54
CA ALA A 118 11.07 2.33 0.35
C ALA A 118 10.88 1.57 1.71
#